data_12326543f01670348483f97364759c31
#
_entry.id   12326543f01670348483f97364759c31
#
_cell.length_a   1.000
_cell.length_b   1.000
_cell.length_c   1.000
_cell.angle_alpha   90.00
_cell.angle_beta   90.00
_cell.angle_gamma   90.00
#
_symmetry.space_group_name_H-M   'P 1'
#
loop_
_entity.id
_entity.type
_entity.pdbx_description
1 polymer ?
#
loop_
_entity_poly.entity_id
_entity_poly.type
_entity_poly.pdbx_seq_one_letter_code
_entity_poly.pdbx_strand_id
1 'polypeptide(L)'
;MKAILVLAAAALLTASVPAKAQRLDVSTVKCKEFLTSSSENIAFIMMWMQGYYSADDSSPIIDFDKMKKDGIKIAEYCAKHPDDSLVTAADESIAE
;
A
#
# COMPACT_ATOMS: atom_id res chain seq x y z
N MET A 1 -15.06 46.73 -2.39
CA MET A 1 -14.26 46.14 -3.46
C MET A 1 -13.12 45.29 -2.96
N LYS A 2 -12.38 45.76 -1.98
CA LYS A 2 -11.20 45.03 -1.48
C LYS A 2 -11.56 43.81 -0.65
N ALA A 3 -12.70 43.75 -0.05
CA ALA A 3 -13.14 42.64 0.77
C ALA A 3 -13.42 41.35 -0.04
N ILE A 4 -13.69 41.49 -1.31
CA ILE A 4 -14.01 40.36 -2.20
C ILE A 4 -12.82 39.45 -2.39
N LEU A 5 -11.61 40.01 -2.48
CA LEU A 5 -10.40 39.25 -2.68
C LEU A 5 -10.03 38.34 -1.50
N VAL A 6 -10.35 38.85 -0.28
CA VAL A 6 -10.06 38.07 0.94
C VAL A 6 -10.96 36.85 1.04
N LEU A 7 -12.22 36.97 0.62
CA LEU A 7 -13.14 35.84 0.64
C LEU A 7 -12.74 34.73 -0.31
N ALA A 8 -12.20 35.07 -1.47
CA ALA A 8 -11.75 34.09 -2.43
C ALA A 8 -10.57 33.26 -1.90
N ALA A 9 -9.65 33.90 -1.19
CA ALA A 9 -8.51 33.21 -0.60
C ALA A 9 -8.94 32.23 0.50
N ALA A 10 -9.90 32.60 1.33
CA ALA A 10 -10.42 31.74 2.38
C ALA A 10 -11.08 30.48 1.81
N ALA A 11 -11.82 30.63 0.71
CA ALA A 11 -12.47 29.49 0.07
C ALA A 11 -11.47 28.46 -0.46
N LEU A 12 -10.33 28.91 -0.99
CA LEU A 12 -9.29 28.03 -1.47
C LEU A 12 -8.64 27.21 -0.36
N LEU A 13 -8.45 27.81 0.81
CA LEU A 13 -7.88 27.13 1.96
C LEU A 13 -8.77 26.02 2.49
N THR A 14 -10.09 26.22 2.48
CA THR A 14 -11.01 25.21 2.98
C THR A 14 -11.17 24.04 2.01
N ALA A 15 -10.92 24.24 0.73
CA ALA A 15 -11.07 23.19 -0.27
C ALA A 15 -9.88 22.22 -0.30
N SER A 16 -8.77 22.54 0.37
CA SER A 16 -7.52 21.83 0.17
C SER A 16 -7.26 20.73 1.18
N VAL A 17 -8.13 20.48 2.16
CA VAL A 17 -7.76 19.56 3.24
C VAL A 17 -8.81 18.52 3.52
N PRO A 18 -8.69 17.33 2.95
CA PRO A 18 -9.28 16.18 3.61
C PRO A 18 -8.42 15.90 4.85
N ALA A 19 -8.97 16.16 5.99
CA ALA A 19 -8.29 15.93 7.26
C ALA A 19 -8.23 14.45 7.64
N LYS A 20 -8.44 13.53 6.72
CA LYS A 20 -8.39 12.11 7.03
C LYS A 20 -6.97 11.62 7.04
N ALA A 21 -6.54 11.07 8.16
CA ALA A 21 -5.35 10.25 8.19
C ALA A 21 -5.56 9.09 7.22
N GLN A 22 -4.64 8.92 6.31
CA GLN A 22 -4.69 7.80 5.39
C GLN A 22 -4.16 6.56 6.08
N ARG A 23 -5.00 5.56 6.14
CA ARG A 23 -4.64 4.27 6.73
C ARG A 23 -4.94 3.19 5.72
N LEU A 24 -4.03 2.25 5.60
CA LEU A 24 -4.26 1.06 4.81
C LEU A 24 -4.19 -0.14 5.74
N ASP A 25 -5.29 -0.85 5.85
CA ASP A 25 -5.34 -2.12 6.58
C ASP A 25 -5.06 -3.23 5.57
N VAL A 26 -3.85 -3.75 5.59
CA VAL A 26 -3.42 -4.76 4.62
C VAL A 26 -4.28 -6.03 4.71
N SER A 27 -4.84 -6.32 5.88
CA SER A 27 -5.71 -7.50 6.05
C SER A 27 -7.00 -7.42 5.25
N THR A 28 -7.42 -6.22 4.85
CA THR A 28 -8.63 -6.02 4.06
C THR A 28 -8.39 -5.94 2.56
N VAL A 29 -7.15 -5.94 2.13
CA VAL A 29 -6.80 -5.81 0.71
C VAL A 29 -6.98 -7.17 0.03
N LYS A 30 -7.68 -7.16 -1.10
CA LYS A 30 -7.84 -8.36 -1.93
C LYS A 30 -6.81 -8.38 -3.04
N CYS A 31 -6.55 -9.57 -3.56
CA CYS A 31 -5.63 -9.78 -4.66
C CYS A 31 -5.91 -8.86 -5.84
N LYS A 32 -7.18 -8.74 -6.26
CA LYS A 32 -7.54 -7.87 -7.37
C LYS A 32 -7.24 -6.40 -7.10
N GLU A 33 -7.37 -5.97 -5.85
CA GLU A 33 -7.05 -4.61 -5.47
C GLU A 33 -5.54 -4.37 -5.49
N PHE A 34 -4.76 -5.34 -5.04
CA PHE A 34 -3.31 -5.28 -5.11
C PHE A 34 -2.84 -5.13 -6.56
N LEU A 35 -3.37 -5.93 -7.47
CA LEU A 35 -2.97 -5.91 -8.88
C LEU A 35 -3.28 -4.59 -9.57
N THR A 36 -4.27 -3.85 -9.09
CA THR A 36 -4.68 -2.56 -9.67
C THR A 36 -4.21 -1.35 -8.88
N SER A 37 -3.45 -1.58 -7.81
CA SER A 37 -2.90 -0.50 -7.00
C SER A 37 -1.81 0.26 -7.74
N SER A 38 -1.60 1.52 -7.34
CA SER A 38 -0.49 2.30 -7.86
C SER A 38 0.84 1.66 -7.47
N SER A 39 1.88 1.94 -8.24
CA SER A 39 3.22 1.44 -7.93
C SER A 39 3.71 1.89 -6.55
N GLU A 40 3.33 3.09 -6.13
CA GLU A 40 3.67 3.61 -4.82
C GLU A 40 3.01 2.79 -3.70
N ASN A 41 1.72 2.51 -3.84
CA ASN A 41 1.01 1.69 -2.85
C ASN A 41 1.55 0.27 -2.80
N ILE A 42 1.86 -0.31 -3.94
CA ILE A 42 2.47 -1.64 -4.00
C ILE A 42 3.80 -1.63 -3.25
N ALA A 43 4.61 -0.60 -3.44
CA ALA A 43 5.89 -0.48 -2.74
C ALA A 43 5.70 -0.41 -1.23
N PHE A 44 4.74 0.37 -0.73
CA PHE A 44 4.45 0.45 0.70
C PHE A 44 3.98 -0.90 1.25
N ILE A 45 3.11 -1.58 0.53
CA ILE A 45 2.63 -2.90 0.92
C ILE A 45 3.80 -3.89 1.00
N MET A 46 4.66 -3.88 0.00
CA MET A 46 5.81 -4.79 -0.01
C MET A 46 6.82 -4.50 1.09
N MET A 47 7.01 -3.23 1.45
CA MET A 47 7.85 -2.87 2.59
C MET A 47 7.25 -3.41 3.89
N TRP A 48 5.95 -3.27 4.06
CA TRP A 48 5.25 -3.84 5.22
C TRP A 48 5.39 -5.36 5.25
N MET A 49 5.19 -6.01 4.11
CA MET A 49 5.31 -7.47 3.98
C MET A 49 6.70 -7.94 4.36
N GLN A 50 7.73 -7.25 3.90
CA GLN A 50 9.10 -7.64 4.22
C GLN A 50 9.35 -7.59 5.73
N GLY A 51 8.86 -6.55 6.41
CA GLY A 51 8.99 -6.45 7.86
C GLY A 51 8.19 -7.54 8.58
N TYR A 52 6.97 -7.79 8.13
CA TYR A 52 6.07 -8.74 8.75
C TYR A 52 6.62 -10.17 8.67
N TYR A 53 7.11 -10.57 7.49
CA TYR A 53 7.63 -11.93 7.29
C TYR A 53 9.08 -12.10 7.68
N SER A 54 9.76 -11.03 8.09
CA SER A 54 11.13 -11.07 8.57
C SER A 54 11.25 -10.82 10.07
N ALA A 55 10.17 -11.00 10.80
CA ALA A 55 10.10 -10.61 12.21
C ALA A 55 11.16 -11.32 13.08
N ASP A 56 11.53 -12.53 12.72
CA ASP A 56 12.51 -13.31 13.48
C ASP A 56 13.95 -12.88 13.23
N ASP A 57 14.20 -12.19 12.15
CA ASP A 57 15.54 -11.77 11.75
C ASP A 57 15.98 -10.46 12.40
N SER A 58 15.07 -9.60 12.78
CA SER A 58 15.32 -8.28 13.35
C SER A 58 16.42 -7.46 12.66
N SER A 59 16.69 -7.75 11.40
CA SER A 59 17.67 -7.03 10.61
C SER A 59 17.11 -5.68 10.16
N PRO A 60 17.88 -4.59 10.28
CA PRO A 60 17.44 -3.29 9.78
C PRO A 60 17.60 -3.12 8.27
N ILE A 61 17.87 -4.18 7.55
CA ILE A 61 18.16 -4.14 6.12
C ILE A 61 16.88 -4.26 5.32
N ILE A 62 16.70 -3.37 4.36
CA ILE A 62 15.66 -3.49 3.35
C ILE A 62 16.31 -4.09 2.10
N ASP A 63 15.89 -5.29 1.74
CA ASP A 63 16.40 -5.98 0.56
C ASP A 63 15.43 -5.73 -0.60
N PHE A 64 15.79 -4.78 -1.46
CA PHE A 64 14.92 -4.39 -2.57
C PHE A 64 14.79 -5.49 -3.62
N ASP A 65 15.84 -6.27 -3.84
CA ASP A 65 15.78 -7.39 -4.78
C ASP A 65 14.81 -8.47 -4.29
N LYS A 66 14.87 -8.79 -3.01
CA LYS A 66 13.92 -9.72 -2.41
C LYS A 66 12.50 -9.20 -2.48
N MET A 67 12.29 -7.92 -2.19
CA MET A 67 10.97 -7.29 -2.30
C MET A 67 10.40 -7.43 -3.70
N LYS A 68 11.22 -7.20 -4.70
CA LYS A 68 10.79 -7.31 -6.10
C LYS A 68 10.40 -8.74 -6.45
N LYS A 69 11.20 -9.71 -6.06
CA LYS A 69 10.91 -11.12 -6.29
C LYS A 69 9.63 -11.56 -5.58
N ASP A 70 9.48 -11.16 -4.33
CA ASP A 70 8.29 -11.47 -3.54
C ASP A 70 7.04 -10.85 -4.16
N GLY A 71 7.15 -9.61 -4.61
CA GLY A 71 6.04 -8.93 -5.29
C GLY A 71 5.58 -9.64 -6.54
N ILE A 72 6.53 -10.17 -7.32
CA ILE A 72 6.21 -10.95 -8.52
C ILE A 72 5.48 -12.24 -8.15
N LYS A 73 5.95 -12.95 -7.13
CA LYS A 73 5.30 -14.19 -6.67
C LYS A 73 3.88 -13.94 -6.20
N ILE A 74 3.68 -12.87 -5.44
CA ILE A 74 2.35 -12.48 -4.97
C ILE A 74 1.46 -12.13 -6.16
N ALA A 75 1.97 -11.36 -7.11
CA ALA A 75 1.19 -10.97 -8.29
C ALA A 75 0.79 -12.18 -9.12
N GLU A 76 1.67 -13.16 -9.29
CA GLU A 76 1.35 -14.39 -10.01
C GLU A 76 0.25 -15.19 -9.31
N TYR A 77 0.33 -15.30 -7.98
CA TYR A 77 -0.73 -15.94 -7.20
C TYR A 77 -2.05 -15.17 -7.35
N CYS A 78 -1.99 -13.85 -7.20
CA CYS A 78 -3.17 -13.01 -7.26
C CYS A 78 -3.86 -13.04 -8.63
N ALA A 79 -3.09 -13.19 -9.70
CA ALA A 79 -3.66 -13.31 -11.04
C ALA A 79 -4.56 -14.53 -11.18
N LYS A 80 -4.26 -15.60 -10.45
CA LYS A 80 -5.04 -16.83 -10.45
C LYS A 80 -6.13 -16.85 -9.36
N HIS A 81 -6.00 -16.01 -8.35
CA HIS A 81 -6.88 -15.98 -7.18
C HIS A 81 -7.31 -14.55 -6.84
N PRO A 82 -8.01 -13.87 -7.75
CA PRO A 82 -8.28 -12.43 -7.59
C PRO A 82 -9.16 -12.09 -6.37
N ASP A 83 -9.95 -13.04 -5.88
CA ASP A 83 -10.84 -12.80 -4.75
C ASP A 83 -10.22 -13.18 -3.40
N ASP A 84 -9.04 -13.78 -3.40
CA ASP A 84 -8.34 -14.11 -2.16
C ASP A 84 -7.83 -12.83 -1.50
N SER A 85 -7.65 -12.90 -0.18
CA SER A 85 -7.00 -11.80 0.52
C SER A 85 -5.51 -11.74 0.15
N LEU A 86 -4.97 -10.53 0.16
CA LEU A 86 -3.56 -10.33 -0.12
C LEU A 86 -2.66 -11.05 0.89
N VAL A 87 -3.08 -11.09 2.17
CA VAL A 87 -2.33 -11.80 3.21
C VAL A 87 -2.29 -13.29 2.91
N THR A 88 -3.41 -13.87 2.45
CA THR A 88 -3.43 -15.28 2.03
C THR A 88 -2.46 -15.50 0.87
N ALA A 89 -2.46 -14.61 -0.11
CA ALA A 89 -1.54 -14.69 -1.23
C ALA A 89 -0.08 -14.68 -0.77
N ALA A 90 0.24 -13.80 0.16
CA ALA A 90 1.60 -13.74 0.72
C ALA A 90 1.95 -15.00 1.50
N ASP A 91 1.03 -15.50 2.32
CA ASP A 91 1.25 -16.74 3.06
C ASP A 91 1.53 -17.93 2.14
N GLU A 92 0.81 -18.00 1.03
CA GLU A 92 0.96 -19.12 0.08
C GLU A 92 2.18 -18.98 -0.82
N SER A 93 2.65 -17.77 -1.06
CA SER A 93 3.69 -17.53 -2.07
C SER A 93 5.05 -17.15 -1.52
N ILE A 94 5.13 -16.48 -0.39
CA ILE A 94 6.40 -15.97 0.14
C ILE A 94 6.69 -16.35 1.59
N ALA A 95 5.73 -16.82 2.36
CA ALA A 95 5.98 -17.27 3.72
C ALA A 95 6.82 -18.54 3.70
N GLU A 96 7.79 -18.62 4.57
CA GLU A 96 8.68 -19.77 4.71
C GLU A 96 8.30 -20.65 5.88
#